data_897b31a4e54577fe7a40c1dc4a764705
#
_entry.id   897b31a4e54577fe7a40c1dc4a764705
#
_cell.length_a   1.000
_cell.length_b   1.000
_cell.length_c   1.000
_cell.angle_alpha   90.00
_cell.angle_beta   90.00
_cell.angle_gamma   90.00
#
_symmetry.space_group_name_H-M   'P 1'
#
loop_
_entity.id
_entity.type
_entity.pdbx_description
1 polymer ?
#
loop_
_entity_poly.entity_id
_entity_poly.type
_entity_poly.pdbx_seq_one_letter_code
_entity_poly.pdbx_strand_id
1 'polypeptide(L)'
;MNLGKQFKEGLITNNPVLVQVLGMCSTMAITTSFFNGLGMGVAVTVILTLSNVIIAAIRKIVPDKIRIAMFIVVIAGFVTCVDLLIQAFVPALSESLGVFIPLLVVNCIILGRAESFSYKNGVAASFWDGIFQGFGYTVVLMVMCIIREFLGAGTFGGGILNGGDGIQILPEQFPIGMLTLPVGGFLVLGCLIALMQWALSRPKKNKEESK
;
A
#
# COMPACT_ATOMS: atom_id res chain seq x y z
N MET A 1 -9.19 -22.69 8.49
CA MET A 1 -8.85 -21.35 7.94
C MET A 1 -8.16 -21.58 6.57
N ASN A 2 -8.80 -21.25 5.47
CA ASN A 2 -8.23 -21.52 4.12
C ASN A 2 -7.33 -20.34 3.73
N LEU A 3 -6.01 -20.47 3.96
CA LEU A 3 -5.01 -19.46 3.60
C LEU A 3 -5.09 -19.02 2.13
N GLY A 4 -5.32 -19.95 1.22
CA GLY A 4 -5.45 -19.64 -0.20
C GLY A 4 -6.67 -18.76 -0.55
N LYS A 5 -7.74 -18.86 0.24
CA LYS A 5 -8.91 -18.01 0.09
C LYS A 5 -8.61 -16.58 0.57
N GLN A 6 -7.94 -16.44 1.72
CA GLN A 6 -7.52 -15.15 2.25
C GLN A 6 -6.51 -14.44 1.32
N PHE A 7 -5.57 -15.18 0.73
CA PHE A 7 -4.63 -14.63 -0.25
C PHE A 7 -5.35 -14.06 -1.48
N LYS A 8 -6.30 -14.82 -2.04
CA LYS A 8 -7.10 -14.38 -3.20
C LYS A 8 -8.01 -13.20 -2.84
N GLU A 9 -8.55 -13.19 -1.64
CA GLU A 9 -9.35 -12.07 -1.13
C GLU A 9 -8.52 -10.80 -0.96
N GLY A 10 -7.32 -10.88 -0.39
CA GLY A 10 -6.42 -9.74 -0.20
C GLY A 10 -5.89 -9.17 -1.52
N LEU A 11 -5.66 -10.03 -2.53
CA LEU A 11 -5.06 -9.58 -3.79
C LEU A 11 -6.09 -9.04 -4.79
N ILE A 12 -7.28 -9.67 -4.90
CA ILE A 12 -8.23 -9.39 -5.98
C ILE A 12 -9.59 -8.93 -5.44
N THR A 13 -10.23 -9.70 -4.58
CA THR A 13 -11.64 -9.48 -4.21
C THR A 13 -11.81 -8.38 -3.17
N ASN A 14 -10.86 -8.26 -2.22
CA ASN A 14 -10.84 -7.25 -1.17
C ASN A 14 -9.51 -6.48 -1.15
N ASN A 15 -9.01 -6.12 -2.34
CA ASN A 15 -7.80 -5.34 -2.45
C ASN A 15 -7.96 -4.02 -1.68
N PRO A 16 -7.01 -3.67 -0.76
CA PRO A 16 -7.17 -2.52 0.12
C PRO A 16 -7.27 -1.20 -0.64
N VAL A 17 -6.55 -1.03 -1.73
CA VAL A 17 -6.53 0.23 -2.49
C VAL A 17 -7.63 0.29 -3.54
N LEU A 18 -7.79 -0.77 -4.34
CA LEU A 18 -8.67 -0.75 -5.51
C LEU A 18 -10.13 -1.02 -5.18
N VAL A 19 -10.40 -1.79 -4.12
CA VAL A 19 -11.77 -2.18 -3.73
C VAL A 19 -12.22 -1.44 -2.48
N GLN A 20 -11.37 -1.39 -1.44
CA GLN A 20 -11.71 -0.71 -0.18
C GLN A 20 -11.40 0.78 -0.22
N VAL A 21 -10.63 1.25 -1.23
CA VAL A 21 -10.23 2.65 -1.41
C VAL A 21 -9.48 3.20 -0.18
N LEU A 22 -8.71 2.33 0.49
CA LEU A 22 -7.90 2.67 1.66
C LEU A 22 -6.43 2.87 1.27
N GLY A 23 -5.73 3.76 1.96
CA GLY A 23 -4.31 4.01 1.73
C GLY A 23 -4.02 4.89 0.51
N MET A 24 -4.99 5.64 0.00
CA MET A 24 -4.80 6.53 -1.16
C MET A 24 -3.76 7.62 -0.90
N CYS A 25 -3.69 8.17 0.32
CA CYS A 25 -2.78 9.27 0.66
C CYS A 25 -1.31 8.89 0.42
N SER A 26 -0.89 7.74 0.90
CA SER A 26 0.47 7.26 0.70
C SER A 26 0.74 6.80 -0.74
N THR A 27 -0.26 6.21 -1.39
CA THR A 27 -0.18 5.82 -2.80
C THR A 27 0.02 7.03 -3.72
N MET A 28 -0.66 8.16 -3.47
CA MET A 28 -0.52 9.37 -4.28
C MET A 28 0.82 10.07 -4.08
N ALA A 29 1.32 10.06 -2.85
CA ALA A 29 2.49 10.84 -2.48
C ALA A 29 3.80 10.22 -2.99
N ILE A 30 3.92 8.89 -3.01
CA ILE A 30 5.20 8.18 -3.18
C ILE A 30 5.39 7.58 -4.57
N THR A 31 4.34 7.41 -5.36
CA THR A 31 4.39 6.69 -6.64
C THR A 31 5.06 7.47 -7.79
N THR A 32 6.06 8.29 -7.48
CA THR A 32 6.90 8.99 -8.48
C THR A 32 8.13 8.20 -8.90
N SER A 33 8.58 7.24 -8.07
CA SER A 33 9.72 6.37 -8.34
C SER A 33 9.42 4.94 -7.92
N PHE A 34 9.82 3.99 -8.75
CA PHE A 34 9.61 2.56 -8.51
C PHE A 34 10.28 2.06 -7.20
N PHE A 35 11.52 2.48 -6.94
CA PHE A 35 12.25 2.07 -5.73
C PHE A 35 11.66 2.64 -4.45
N ASN A 36 11.20 3.87 -4.49
CA ASN A 36 10.51 4.48 -3.35
C ASN A 36 9.18 3.77 -3.06
N GLY A 37 8.45 3.39 -4.12
CA GLY A 37 7.23 2.60 -4.00
C GLY A 37 7.47 1.21 -3.41
N LEU A 38 8.55 0.52 -3.82
CA LEU A 38 8.92 -0.77 -3.25
C LEU A 38 9.27 -0.66 -1.77
N GLY A 39 10.14 0.30 -1.41
CA GLY A 39 10.55 0.53 -0.02
C GLY A 39 9.36 0.83 0.89
N MET A 40 8.44 1.69 0.41
CA MET A 40 7.22 2.01 1.15
C MET A 40 6.27 0.81 1.27
N GLY A 41 6.12 0.01 0.22
CA GLY A 41 5.28 -1.19 0.24
C GLY A 41 5.76 -2.20 1.29
N VAL A 42 7.07 -2.43 1.37
CA VAL A 42 7.68 -3.30 2.39
C VAL A 42 7.48 -2.70 3.79
N ALA A 43 7.76 -1.41 3.99
CA ALA A 43 7.58 -0.74 5.27
C ALA A 43 6.12 -0.83 5.76
N VAL A 44 5.15 -0.54 4.90
CA VAL A 44 3.72 -0.68 5.23
C VAL A 44 3.36 -2.11 5.60
N THR A 45 3.86 -3.10 4.87
CA THR A 45 3.58 -4.52 5.13
C THR A 45 4.09 -4.94 6.51
N VAL A 46 5.31 -4.53 6.87
CA VAL A 46 5.91 -4.82 8.18
C VAL A 46 5.12 -4.14 9.30
N ILE A 47 4.86 -2.83 9.16
CA ILE A 47 4.12 -2.05 10.17
C ILE A 47 2.71 -2.60 10.33
N LEU A 48 2.01 -2.88 9.23
CA LEU A 48 0.66 -3.43 9.24
C LEU A 48 0.59 -4.77 9.98
N THR A 49 1.54 -5.67 9.67
CA THR A 49 1.58 -7.01 10.29
C THR A 49 1.86 -6.93 11.79
N LEU A 50 2.88 -6.16 12.18
CA LEU A 50 3.23 -6.00 13.60
C LEU A 50 2.12 -5.29 14.39
N SER A 51 1.55 -4.22 13.85
CA SER A 51 0.45 -3.49 14.48
C SER A 51 -0.78 -4.37 14.66
N ASN A 52 -1.16 -5.14 13.64
CA ASN A 52 -2.29 -6.05 13.71
C ASN A 52 -2.12 -7.12 14.80
N VAL A 53 -0.91 -7.68 14.93
CA VAL A 53 -0.58 -8.68 15.95
C VAL A 53 -0.75 -8.09 17.35
N ILE A 54 -0.17 -6.92 17.61
CA ILE A 54 -0.21 -6.30 18.94
C ILE A 54 -1.60 -5.78 19.27
N ILE A 55 -2.30 -5.18 18.34
CA ILE A 55 -3.69 -4.75 18.54
C ILE A 55 -4.58 -5.95 18.88
N ALA A 56 -4.41 -7.08 18.18
CA ALA A 56 -5.13 -8.31 18.49
C ALA A 56 -4.79 -8.87 19.89
N ALA A 57 -3.56 -8.68 20.37
CA ALA A 57 -3.13 -9.09 21.71
C ALA A 57 -3.74 -8.19 22.81
N ILE A 58 -3.74 -6.88 22.59
CA ILE A 58 -4.16 -5.87 23.59
C ILE A 58 -5.69 -5.69 23.60
N ARG A 59 -6.42 -6.17 22.61
CA ARG A 59 -7.88 -5.94 22.43
C ARG A 59 -8.75 -6.17 23.68
N LYS A 60 -8.33 -7.05 24.59
CA LYS A 60 -9.08 -7.37 25.82
C LYS A 60 -8.92 -6.33 26.93
N ILE A 61 -7.89 -5.48 26.82
CA ILE A 61 -7.53 -4.50 27.87
C ILE A 61 -8.08 -3.12 27.51
N VAL A 62 -8.24 -2.84 26.22
CA VAL A 62 -8.62 -1.52 25.72
C VAL A 62 -10.13 -1.32 25.76
N PRO A 63 -10.65 -0.31 26.49
CA PRO A 63 -12.08 0.01 26.48
C PRO A 63 -12.50 0.64 25.14
N ASP A 64 -13.73 0.37 24.70
CA ASP A 64 -14.26 0.78 23.40
C ASP A 64 -14.21 2.30 23.14
N LYS A 65 -14.30 3.12 24.19
CA LYS A 65 -14.34 4.58 24.08
C LYS A 65 -13.04 5.22 23.59
N ILE A 66 -11.88 4.59 23.84
CA ILE A 66 -10.56 5.14 23.54
C ILE A 66 -9.73 4.25 22.60
N ARG A 67 -10.34 3.22 21.99
CA ARG A 67 -9.64 2.21 21.20
C ARG A 67 -8.86 2.81 20.00
N ILE A 68 -9.44 3.77 19.26
CA ILE A 68 -8.80 4.38 18.11
C ILE A 68 -7.55 5.15 18.52
N ALA A 69 -7.62 5.91 19.62
CA ALA A 69 -6.45 6.63 20.14
C ALA A 69 -5.33 5.68 20.55
N MET A 70 -5.65 4.55 21.20
CA MET A 70 -4.67 3.53 21.55
C MET A 70 -4.04 2.88 20.33
N PHE A 71 -4.80 2.62 19.27
CA PHE A 71 -4.25 2.08 18.03
C PHE A 71 -3.26 3.03 17.40
N ILE A 72 -3.56 4.33 17.35
CA ILE A 72 -2.65 5.36 16.81
C ILE A 72 -1.35 5.39 17.60
N VAL A 73 -1.38 5.30 18.93
CA VAL A 73 -0.16 5.31 19.77
C VAL A 73 0.70 4.07 19.50
N VAL A 74 0.10 2.89 19.40
CA VAL A 74 0.82 1.65 19.07
C VAL A 74 1.45 1.73 17.68
N ILE A 75 0.69 2.17 16.69
CA ILE A 75 1.18 2.32 15.32
C ILE A 75 2.32 3.35 15.26
N ALA A 76 2.19 4.48 15.97
CA ALA A 76 3.24 5.51 16.04
C ALA A 76 4.55 4.95 16.60
N GLY A 77 4.50 4.14 17.63
CA GLY A 77 5.68 3.46 18.17
C GLY A 77 6.39 2.60 17.13
N PHE A 78 5.64 1.79 16.37
CA PHE A 78 6.23 0.96 15.32
C PHE A 78 6.76 1.77 14.15
N VAL A 79 6.04 2.79 13.72
CA VAL A 79 6.48 3.68 12.64
C VAL A 79 7.81 4.34 13.02
N THR A 80 7.95 4.82 14.25
CA THR A 80 9.21 5.40 14.74
C THR A 80 10.34 4.37 14.76
N CYS A 81 10.10 3.14 15.22
CA CYS A 81 11.11 2.08 15.19
C CYS A 81 11.55 1.76 13.76
N VAL A 82 10.62 1.64 12.83
CA VAL A 82 10.92 1.35 11.41
C VAL A 82 11.67 2.51 10.77
N ASP A 83 11.29 3.76 11.07
CA ASP A 83 11.99 4.94 10.57
C ASP A 83 13.46 4.96 11.02
N LEU A 84 13.73 4.74 12.30
CA LEU A 84 15.10 4.65 12.82
C LEU A 84 15.90 3.49 12.17
N LEU A 85 15.26 2.37 11.91
CA LEU A 85 15.91 1.25 11.22
C LEU A 85 16.25 1.61 9.77
N ILE A 86 15.35 2.25 9.04
CA ILE A 86 15.58 2.69 7.66
C ILE A 86 16.72 3.73 7.63
N GLN A 87 16.74 4.68 8.57
CA GLN A 87 17.82 5.65 8.69
C GLN A 87 19.18 4.99 8.94
N ALA A 88 19.22 3.92 9.72
CA ALA A 88 20.46 3.21 10.02
C ALA A 88 20.99 2.34 8.87
N PHE A 89 20.10 1.68 8.12
CA PHE A 89 20.49 0.71 7.09
C PHE A 89 20.53 1.28 5.67
N VAL A 90 19.61 2.19 5.34
CA VAL A 90 19.47 2.74 3.97
C VAL A 90 19.21 4.25 4.04
N PRO A 91 20.24 5.07 4.33
CA PRO A 91 20.08 6.52 4.50
C PRO A 91 19.55 7.22 3.23
N ALA A 92 19.91 6.74 2.03
CA ALA A 92 19.41 7.29 0.77
C ALA A 92 17.89 7.12 0.60
N LEU A 93 17.34 6.00 1.07
CA LEU A 93 15.89 5.76 1.07
C LEU A 93 15.21 6.61 2.14
N SER A 94 15.84 6.80 3.29
CA SER A 94 15.34 7.65 4.36
C SER A 94 15.21 9.10 3.94
N GLU A 95 16.15 9.63 3.18
CA GLU A 95 16.07 11.01 2.67
C GLU A 95 14.86 11.20 1.73
N SER A 96 14.60 10.21 0.86
CA SER A 96 13.45 10.25 -0.06
C SER A 96 12.11 10.02 0.63
N LEU A 97 12.06 9.17 1.66
CA LEU A 97 10.82 8.75 2.35
C LEU A 97 10.57 9.51 3.67
N GLY A 98 11.53 10.31 4.16
CA GLY A 98 11.52 10.87 5.51
C GLY A 98 10.26 11.66 5.87
N VAL A 99 9.65 12.39 4.91
CA VAL A 99 8.41 13.13 5.14
C VAL A 99 7.19 12.20 5.10
N PHE A 100 7.27 11.07 4.41
CA PHE A 100 6.14 10.18 4.16
C PHE A 100 5.99 9.08 5.22
N ILE A 101 7.08 8.73 5.93
CA ILE A 101 7.04 7.71 6.99
C ILE A 101 6.13 8.14 8.16
N PRO A 102 6.18 9.39 8.68
CA PRO A 102 5.23 9.84 9.69
C PRO A 102 3.77 9.77 9.24
N LEU A 103 3.50 9.91 7.94
CA LEU A 103 2.15 9.78 7.38
C LEU A 103 1.57 8.37 7.54
N LEU A 104 2.42 7.35 7.72
CA LEU A 104 1.99 5.98 7.97
C LEU A 104 1.25 5.80 9.30
N VAL A 105 1.50 6.66 10.29
CA VAL A 105 0.83 6.60 11.60
C VAL A 105 -0.69 6.72 11.45
N VAL A 106 -1.13 7.61 10.56
CA VAL A 106 -2.55 7.86 10.28
C VAL A 106 -3.03 7.22 8.99
N ASN A 107 -2.27 6.29 8.45
CA ASN A 107 -2.62 5.64 7.19
C ASN A 107 -3.92 4.82 7.33
N CYS A 108 -4.89 5.11 6.46
CA CYS A 108 -6.22 4.52 6.50
C CYS A 108 -6.21 2.99 6.38
N ILE A 109 -5.23 2.40 5.68
CA ILE A 109 -5.16 0.94 5.55
C ILE A 109 -4.78 0.30 6.88
N ILE A 110 -3.84 0.87 7.63
CA ILE A 110 -3.37 0.32 8.91
C ILE A 110 -4.47 0.45 9.95
N LEU A 111 -5.04 1.65 10.11
CA LEU A 111 -6.14 1.90 11.03
C LEU A 111 -7.41 1.13 10.65
N GLY A 112 -7.74 1.09 9.37
CA GLY A 112 -8.92 0.40 8.88
C GLY A 112 -8.85 -1.12 9.12
N ARG A 113 -7.70 -1.75 8.97
CA ARG A 113 -7.51 -3.19 9.25
C ARG A 113 -7.42 -3.47 10.75
N ALA A 114 -6.80 -2.58 11.51
CA ALA A 114 -6.78 -2.66 12.98
C ALA A 114 -8.20 -2.73 13.56
N GLU A 115 -9.06 -1.84 13.13
CA GLU A 115 -10.45 -1.73 13.57
C GLU A 115 -11.36 -2.84 13.02
N SER A 116 -11.28 -3.10 11.70
CA SER A 116 -12.22 -4.01 11.03
C SER A 116 -11.92 -5.47 11.28
N PHE A 117 -10.66 -5.84 11.39
CA PHE A 117 -10.22 -7.23 11.45
C PHE A 117 -9.50 -7.59 12.76
N SER A 118 -8.42 -6.87 13.12
CA SER A 118 -7.53 -7.29 14.21
C SER A 118 -8.20 -7.20 15.58
N TYR A 119 -9.04 -6.21 15.79
CA TYR A 119 -9.81 -6.07 17.03
C TYR A 119 -10.82 -7.22 17.23
N LYS A 120 -11.35 -7.80 16.15
CA LYS A 120 -12.38 -8.86 16.20
C LYS A 120 -11.81 -10.26 16.19
N ASN A 121 -10.63 -10.46 15.61
CA ASN A 121 -10.03 -11.77 15.37
C ASN A 121 -8.84 -12.04 16.30
N GLY A 122 -8.37 -13.29 16.31
CA GLY A 122 -7.21 -13.71 17.09
C GLY A 122 -5.86 -13.29 16.45
N VAL A 123 -4.81 -13.35 17.25
CA VAL A 123 -3.45 -12.95 16.88
C VAL A 123 -2.94 -13.66 15.61
N ALA A 124 -3.11 -14.99 15.53
CA ALA A 124 -2.65 -15.76 14.36
C ALA A 124 -3.38 -15.37 13.06
N ALA A 125 -4.69 -15.11 13.14
CA ALA A 125 -5.46 -14.66 11.98
C ALA A 125 -5.04 -13.26 11.54
N SER A 126 -4.79 -12.36 12.50
CA SER A 126 -4.35 -10.99 12.25
C SER A 126 -2.95 -10.91 11.64
N PHE A 127 -2.06 -11.82 12.00
CA PHE A 127 -0.72 -11.92 11.40
C PHE A 127 -0.81 -12.25 9.90
N TRP A 128 -1.56 -13.28 9.52
CA TRP A 128 -1.72 -13.66 8.12
C TRP A 128 -2.47 -12.61 7.31
N ASP A 129 -3.47 -11.99 7.91
CA ASP A 129 -4.19 -10.90 7.26
C ASP A 129 -3.28 -9.71 6.95
N GLY A 130 -2.42 -9.33 7.90
CA GLY A 130 -1.44 -8.25 7.71
C GLY A 130 -0.51 -8.50 6.53
N ILE A 131 0.02 -9.72 6.40
CA ILE A 131 0.90 -10.10 5.28
C ILE A 131 0.15 -10.05 3.94
N PHE A 132 -1.03 -10.64 3.86
CA PHE A 132 -1.75 -10.72 2.58
C PHE A 132 -2.28 -9.36 2.12
N GLN A 133 -2.76 -8.54 3.04
CA GLN A 133 -3.22 -7.18 2.74
C GLN A 133 -2.05 -6.25 2.40
N GLY A 134 -0.93 -6.36 3.13
CA GLY A 134 0.28 -5.61 2.83
C GLY A 134 0.87 -5.98 1.47
N PHE A 135 0.86 -7.25 1.11
CA PHE A 135 1.26 -7.69 -0.22
C PHE A 135 0.33 -7.16 -1.31
N GLY A 136 -0.99 -7.21 -1.10
CA GLY A 136 -1.97 -6.62 -2.03
C GLY A 136 -1.76 -5.12 -2.23
N TYR A 137 -1.47 -4.39 -1.15
CA TYR A 137 -1.13 -2.97 -1.19
C TYR A 137 0.16 -2.71 -1.99
N THR A 138 1.21 -3.49 -1.73
CA THR A 138 2.51 -3.36 -2.42
C THR A 138 2.37 -3.58 -3.93
N VAL A 139 1.60 -4.59 -4.36
CA VAL A 139 1.35 -4.85 -5.78
C VAL A 139 0.69 -3.65 -6.46
N VAL A 140 -0.33 -3.06 -5.84
CA VAL A 140 -0.98 -1.86 -6.41
C VAL A 140 -0.05 -0.67 -6.46
N LEU A 141 0.77 -0.45 -5.41
CA LEU A 141 1.81 0.59 -5.41
C LEU A 141 2.78 0.41 -6.59
N MET A 142 3.26 -0.80 -6.80
CA MET A 142 4.18 -1.11 -7.91
C MET A 142 3.55 -0.80 -9.27
N VAL A 143 2.31 -1.22 -9.50
CA VAL A 143 1.58 -0.92 -10.74
C VAL A 143 1.43 0.59 -10.93
N MET A 144 1.07 1.33 -9.88
CA MET A 144 0.95 2.79 -9.92
C MET A 144 2.29 3.46 -10.22
N CYS A 145 3.38 3.00 -9.58
CA CYS A 145 4.72 3.53 -9.84
C CYS A 145 5.13 3.33 -11.30
N ILE A 146 4.96 2.12 -11.84
CA ILE A 146 5.30 1.82 -13.24
C ILE A 146 4.53 2.74 -14.20
N ILE A 147 3.22 2.88 -14.01
CA ILE A 147 2.40 3.72 -14.89
C ILE A 147 2.81 5.19 -14.80
N ARG A 148 3.00 5.72 -13.59
CA ARG A 148 3.32 7.13 -13.38
C ARG A 148 4.75 7.47 -13.80
N GLU A 149 5.72 6.60 -13.53
CA GLU A 149 7.11 6.79 -13.94
C GLU A 149 7.23 6.72 -15.47
N PHE A 150 6.57 5.74 -16.11
CA PHE A 150 6.60 5.59 -17.56
C PHE A 150 5.93 6.75 -18.31
N LEU A 151 4.73 7.17 -17.85
CA LEU A 151 3.98 8.24 -18.52
C LEU A 151 4.42 9.65 -18.10
N GLY A 152 4.90 9.82 -16.86
CA GLY A 152 5.23 11.12 -16.28
C GLY A 152 6.66 11.57 -16.53
N ALA A 153 7.63 10.67 -16.39
CA ALA A 153 9.05 10.97 -16.56
C ALA A 153 9.64 10.37 -17.85
N GLY A 154 8.96 9.38 -18.47
CA GLY A 154 9.50 8.66 -19.63
C GLY A 154 10.75 7.84 -19.32
N THR A 155 11.09 7.69 -18.03
CA THR A 155 12.22 6.93 -17.53
C THR A 155 11.72 5.68 -16.79
N PHE A 156 12.52 4.64 -16.76
CA PHE A 156 12.24 3.44 -15.98
C PHE A 156 13.39 3.14 -15.03
N GLY A 157 13.08 3.00 -13.73
CA GLY A 157 14.07 2.69 -12.72
C GLY A 157 14.95 3.86 -12.28
N GLY A 158 14.53 5.10 -12.49
CA GLY A 158 15.16 6.29 -11.93
C GLY A 158 15.10 6.25 -10.41
N GLY A 159 16.25 6.24 -9.74
CA GLY A 159 16.35 6.15 -8.29
C GLY A 159 17.72 5.66 -7.83
N ILE A 160 17.77 5.09 -6.63
CA ILE A 160 18.96 4.76 -5.84
C ILE A 160 20.05 3.96 -6.58
N LEU A 161 19.71 3.16 -7.59
CA LEU A 161 20.67 2.28 -8.25
C LEU A 161 21.53 2.95 -9.35
N ASN A 162 21.05 4.05 -9.97
CA ASN A 162 21.76 4.70 -11.10
C ASN A 162 22.02 6.19 -10.88
N GLY A 163 22.08 6.68 -9.63
CA GLY A 163 22.49 8.07 -9.36
C GLY A 163 21.56 9.16 -9.91
N GLY A 164 20.28 8.85 -10.12
CA GLY A 164 19.26 9.85 -10.51
C GLY A 164 18.80 9.80 -11.95
N ASP A 165 19.60 9.28 -12.88
CA ASP A 165 19.23 9.20 -14.30
C ASP A 165 18.75 7.78 -14.61
N GLY A 166 17.43 7.57 -14.63
CA GLY A 166 16.81 6.35 -15.14
C GLY A 166 17.08 6.15 -16.63
N ILE A 167 16.88 4.93 -17.12
CA ILE A 167 16.98 4.62 -18.56
C ILE A 167 15.88 5.42 -19.28
N GLN A 168 16.26 6.44 -20.05
CA GLN A 168 15.32 7.19 -20.89
C GLN A 168 14.82 6.29 -22.02
N ILE A 169 13.52 5.98 -21.98
CA ILE A 169 12.86 5.13 -22.99
C ILE A 169 12.09 6.01 -23.99
N LEU A 170 11.58 7.17 -23.55
CA LEU A 170 10.87 8.12 -24.44
C LEU A 170 11.69 9.37 -24.71
N PRO A 171 11.57 9.98 -25.93
CA PRO A 171 12.19 11.26 -26.26
C PRO A 171 11.63 12.37 -25.37
N GLU A 172 12.46 13.36 -25.01
CA GLU A 172 12.19 14.45 -24.05
C GLU A 172 10.92 15.29 -24.32
N GLN A 173 10.30 15.14 -25.48
CA GLN A 173 9.11 15.89 -25.89
C GLN A 173 7.77 15.24 -25.43
N PHE A 174 7.78 14.02 -24.90
CA PHE A 174 6.56 13.26 -24.59
C PHE A 174 6.17 13.17 -23.11
N PRO A 175 7.05 13.38 -22.10
CA PRO A 175 6.64 13.23 -20.70
C PRO A 175 5.60 14.29 -20.32
N ILE A 176 4.43 13.81 -19.90
CA ILE A 176 3.36 14.65 -19.38
C ILE A 176 3.67 14.94 -17.90
N GLY A 177 4.44 15.99 -17.62
CA GLY A 177 4.85 16.39 -16.26
C GLY A 177 3.68 16.57 -15.28
N MET A 178 2.46 16.76 -15.78
CA MET A 178 1.26 16.82 -14.94
C MET A 178 0.93 15.48 -14.25
N LEU A 179 1.39 14.34 -14.81
CA LEU A 179 1.18 13.01 -14.22
C LEU A 179 2.08 12.73 -13.01
N THR A 180 3.21 13.43 -12.86
CA THR A 180 4.05 13.34 -11.67
C THR A 180 3.46 14.09 -10.49
N LEU A 181 2.60 15.09 -10.74
CA LEU A 181 1.87 15.83 -9.71
C LEU A 181 0.77 14.96 -9.05
N PRO A 182 0.36 15.28 -7.82
CA PRO A 182 -0.71 14.55 -7.13
C PRO A 182 -2.01 14.44 -7.94
N VAL A 183 -2.33 15.48 -8.72
CA VAL A 183 -3.53 15.51 -9.59
C VAL A 183 -3.51 14.37 -10.62
N GLY A 184 -2.37 14.15 -11.26
CA GLY A 184 -2.19 13.03 -12.19
C GLY A 184 -2.30 11.67 -11.50
N GLY A 185 -1.85 11.57 -10.25
CA GLY A 185 -2.02 10.38 -9.43
C GLY A 185 -3.49 9.99 -9.22
N PHE A 186 -4.36 10.97 -8.92
CA PHE A 186 -5.80 10.73 -8.79
C PHE A 186 -6.43 10.25 -10.10
N LEU A 187 -6.02 10.82 -11.22
CA LEU A 187 -6.53 10.42 -12.53
C LEU A 187 -6.14 8.97 -12.86
N VAL A 188 -4.87 8.61 -12.68
CA VAL A 188 -4.39 7.25 -12.93
C VAL A 188 -5.06 6.25 -11.98
N LEU A 189 -5.19 6.58 -10.69
CA LEU A 189 -5.86 5.70 -9.73
C LEU A 189 -7.35 5.54 -10.06
N GLY A 190 -8.05 6.61 -10.44
CA GLY A 190 -9.44 6.55 -10.88
C GLY A 190 -9.62 5.63 -12.07
N CYS A 191 -8.74 5.72 -13.07
CA CYS A 191 -8.73 4.83 -14.23
C CYS A 191 -8.49 3.36 -13.83
N LEU A 192 -7.54 3.10 -12.91
CA LEU A 192 -7.26 1.76 -12.41
C LEU A 192 -8.43 1.16 -11.65
N ILE A 193 -9.09 1.94 -10.79
CA ILE A 193 -10.29 1.51 -10.05
C ILE A 193 -11.42 1.19 -11.04
N ALA A 194 -11.66 2.05 -12.03
CA ALA A 194 -12.67 1.84 -13.05
C ALA A 194 -12.40 0.56 -13.87
N LEU A 195 -11.16 0.34 -14.27
CA LEU A 195 -10.74 -0.85 -15.02
C LEU A 195 -10.90 -2.13 -14.19
N MET A 196 -10.54 -2.08 -12.90
CA MET A 196 -10.70 -3.22 -12.00
C MET A 196 -12.17 -3.53 -11.73
N GLN A 197 -13.01 -2.52 -11.49
CA GLN A 197 -14.45 -2.68 -11.31
C GLN A 197 -15.10 -3.24 -12.57
N TRP A 198 -14.71 -2.76 -13.74
CA TRP A 198 -15.20 -3.29 -15.01
C TRP A 198 -14.76 -4.76 -15.21
N ALA A 199 -13.52 -5.12 -14.87
CA ALA A 199 -13.03 -6.48 -14.95
C ALA A 199 -13.75 -7.43 -13.96
N LEU A 200 -14.06 -6.94 -12.75
CA LEU A 200 -14.80 -7.71 -11.74
C LEU A 200 -16.29 -7.81 -12.05
N SER A 201 -16.88 -6.79 -12.70
CA SER A 201 -18.31 -6.75 -13.06
C SER A 201 -18.62 -7.57 -14.31
N ARG A 202 -17.61 -7.98 -15.10
CA ARG A 202 -17.85 -8.93 -16.20
C ARG A 202 -18.36 -10.24 -15.62
N PRO A 203 -19.63 -10.63 -15.83
CA PRO A 203 -20.14 -11.90 -15.37
C PRO A 203 -19.29 -13.00 -16.00
N LYS A 204 -18.94 -14.04 -15.24
CA LYS A 204 -18.43 -15.31 -15.76
C LYS A 204 -19.49 -15.94 -16.67
N LYS A 205 -19.66 -15.38 -17.85
CA LYS A 205 -20.44 -15.99 -18.92
C LYS A 205 -19.58 -17.11 -19.47
N ASN A 206 -19.73 -18.30 -18.92
CA ASN A 206 -19.40 -19.61 -19.51
C ASN A 206 -19.22 -20.67 -18.41
N LYS A 207 -20.34 -21.14 -17.82
CA LYS A 207 -20.42 -22.51 -17.25
C LYS A 207 -21.86 -23.00 -17.01
N GLU A 208 -22.88 -22.42 -17.64
CA GLU A 208 -24.26 -22.96 -17.52
C GLU A 208 -24.97 -23.21 -18.86
N GLU A 209 -24.26 -23.28 -19.97
CA GLU A 209 -24.83 -23.75 -21.24
C GLU A 209 -24.13 -25.00 -21.76
N SER A 210 -23.90 -25.98 -20.87
CA SER A 210 -23.55 -27.34 -21.27
C SER A 210 -24.00 -28.33 -20.19
N LYS A 211 -25.32 -28.46 -20.04
CA LYS A 211 -25.95 -29.69 -19.55
C LYS A 211 -27.38 -29.77 -20.11
#